data_1cf8cfc16f12a8b078345c2ab6cee840
#
_entry.id   1cf8cfc16f12a8b078345c2ab6cee840
#
_cell.length_a   1.000
_cell.length_b   1.000
_cell.length_c   1.000
_cell.angle_alpha   90.00
_cell.angle_beta   90.00
_cell.angle_gamma   90.00
#
_symmetry.space_group_name_H-M   'P 1'
#
loop_
_entity.id
_entity.type
_entity.pdbx_description
1 polymer ?
#
loop_
_entity_poly.entity_id
_entity_poly.type
_entity_poly.pdbx_seq_one_letter_code
_entity_poly.pdbx_strand_id
1 'polypeptide(L)'
;MTTDDHDRVADNQRLTELLDALVKAWGEGDAAAYGSVFAEDASYITFVGTVYEGRTDIVRSHHALFAKLLKGTRLSYEEIDRRYYGPDTAVVTTRGDTIKGKAKPLTKVQTYTLVRREDGDWQVAAFHNTARQSIKERMSFRLAPETMPAALRRTD
;
A
#
# COMPACT_ATOMS: atom_id res chain seq x y z
N MET A 1 -21.45 10.11 -20.65
CA MET A 1 -20.89 9.26 -19.60
C MET A 1 -21.23 7.83 -20.00
N THR A 2 -20.21 7.05 -20.33
CA THR A 2 -20.39 5.66 -20.78
C THR A 2 -20.57 4.73 -19.58
N THR A 3 -21.09 3.52 -19.79
CA THR A 3 -21.22 2.49 -18.74
C THR A 3 -19.85 2.24 -18.08
N ASP A 4 -18.79 2.25 -18.86
CA ASP A 4 -17.40 2.08 -18.42
C ASP A 4 -16.94 3.20 -17.45
N ASP A 5 -17.39 4.45 -17.67
CA ASP A 5 -17.07 5.57 -16.78
C ASP A 5 -17.76 5.44 -15.41
N HIS A 6 -19.01 4.95 -15.39
CA HIS A 6 -19.75 4.70 -14.14
C HIS A 6 -19.10 3.58 -13.32
N ASP A 7 -18.69 2.51 -14.00
CA ASP A 7 -18.02 1.38 -13.35
C ASP A 7 -16.69 1.81 -12.73
N ARG A 8 -15.94 2.70 -13.40
CA ARG A 8 -14.68 3.25 -12.87
C ARG A 8 -14.85 4.15 -11.65
N VAL A 9 -15.91 4.93 -11.61
CA VAL A 9 -16.23 5.76 -10.42
C VAL A 9 -16.53 4.87 -9.22
N ALA A 10 -17.33 3.82 -9.42
CA ALA A 10 -17.63 2.85 -8.36
C ALA A 10 -16.38 2.10 -7.91
N ASP A 11 -15.51 1.68 -8.84
CA ASP A 11 -14.26 1.02 -8.53
C ASP A 11 -13.32 1.92 -7.72
N ASN A 12 -13.17 3.19 -8.13
CA ASN A 12 -12.36 4.16 -7.40
C ASN A 12 -12.83 4.30 -5.95
N GLN A 13 -14.12 4.34 -5.71
CA GLN A 13 -14.68 4.39 -4.37
C GLN A 13 -14.37 3.12 -3.58
N ARG A 14 -14.60 1.93 -4.16
CA ARG A 14 -14.30 0.64 -3.51
C ARG A 14 -12.83 0.48 -3.15
N LEU A 15 -11.92 0.87 -4.03
CA LEU A 15 -10.48 0.84 -3.74
C LEU A 15 -10.09 1.80 -2.61
N THR A 16 -10.70 2.98 -2.55
CA THR A 16 -10.49 3.92 -1.45
C THR A 16 -11.01 3.34 -0.13
N GLU A 17 -12.22 2.80 -0.12
CA GLU A 17 -12.81 2.14 1.05
C GLU A 17 -11.95 0.96 1.54
N LEU A 18 -11.35 0.19 0.62
CA LEU A 18 -10.43 -0.91 0.96
C LEU A 18 -9.16 -0.39 1.65
N LEU A 19 -8.54 0.67 1.12
CA LEU A 19 -7.37 1.27 1.75
C LEU A 19 -7.71 1.89 3.11
N ASP A 20 -8.87 2.53 3.24
CA ASP A 20 -9.37 3.07 4.52
C ASP A 20 -9.64 1.96 5.53
N ALA A 21 -10.14 0.80 5.08
CA ALA A 21 -10.31 -0.38 5.94
C ALA A 21 -8.98 -0.89 6.49
N LEU A 22 -7.90 -0.86 5.69
CA LEU A 22 -6.54 -1.19 6.17
C LEU A 22 -6.08 -0.21 7.26
N VAL A 23 -6.28 1.09 7.04
CA VAL A 23 -5.93 2.13 8.03
C VAL A 23 -6.68 1.94 9.33
N LYS A 24 -7.98 1.70 9.23
CA LYS A 24 -8.86 1.46 10.39
C LYS A 24 -8.42 0.21 11.16
N ALA A 25 -8.28 -0.93 10.49
CA ALA A 25 -7.89 -2.19 11.11
C ALA A 25 -6.52 -2.09 11.81
N TRP A 26 -5.57 -1.40 11.18
CA TRP A 26 -4.28 -1.12 11.81
C TRP A 26 -4.41 -0.29 13.08
N GLY A 27 -5.15 0.82 13.03
CA GLY A 27 -5.35 1.71 14.18
C GLY A 27 -6.04 1.02 15.35
N GLU A 28 -6.89 0.04 15.08
CA GLU A 28 -7.57 -0.80 16.07
C GLU A 28 -6.70 -1.99 16.55
N GLY A 29 -5.59 -2.27 15.86
CA GLY A 29 -4.76 -3.45 16.11
C GLY A 29 -5.47 -4.77 15.77
N ASP A 30 -6.44 -4.71 14.85
CA ASP A 30 -7.23 -5.87 14.41
C ASP A 30 -6.55 -6.56 13.22
N ALA A 31 -5.74 -7.56 13.52
CA ALA A 31 -5.02 -8.33 12.50
C ALA A 31 -5.96 -9.14 11.59
N ALA A 32 -7.10 -9.61 12.10
CA ALA A 32 -8.07 -10.36 11.31
C ALA A 32 -8.75 -9.45 10.29
N ALA A 33 -9.22 -8.27 10.70
CA ALA A 33 -9.78 -7.26 9.81
C ALA A 33 -8.73 -6.77 8.80
N TYR A 34 -7.49 -6.54 9.23
CA TYR A 34 -6.38 -6.16 8.34
C TYR A 34 -6.15 -7.21 7.26
N GLY A 35 -6.05 -8.48 7.64
CA GLY A 35 -5.82 -9.58 6.70
C GLY A 35 -7.00 -9.88 5.79
N SER A 36 -8.23 -9.55 6.19
CA SER A 36 -9.45 -9.87 5.42
C SER A 36 -9.50 -9.22 4.05
N VAL A 37 -8.79 -8.11 3.84
CA VAL A 37 -8.72 -7.40 2.55
C VAL A 37 -7.73 -8.02 1.57
N PHE A 38 -6.90 -8.97 2.02
CA PHE A 38 -5.94 -9.67 1.18
C PHE A 38 -6.55 -10.95 0.59
N ALA A 39 -6.09 -11.32 -0.60
CA ALA A 39 -6.41 -12.61 -1.21
C ALA A 39 -5.88 -13.77 -0.33
N GLU A 40 -6.47 -14.95 -0.46
CA GLU A 40 -6.02 -16.12 0.31
C GLU A 40 -4.58 -16.49 0.03
N ASP A 41 -4.13 -16.31 -1.21
CA ASP A 41 -2.79 -16.57 -1.72
C ASP A 41 -1.93 -15.30 -1.87
N ALA A 42 -2.32 -14.19 -1.24
CA ALA A 42 -1.62 -12.92 -1.38
C ALA A 42 -0.15 -13.00 -0.96
N SER A 43 0.71 -12.26 -1.67
CA SER A 43 2.08 -12.01 -1.25
C SER A 43 2.20 -10.67 -0.53
N TYR A 44 2.98 -10.63 0.55
CA TYR A 44 3.20 -9.43 1.34
C TYR A 44 4.67 -9.25 1.65
N ILE A 45 5.29 -8.20 1.10
CA ILE A 45 6.71 -7.91 1.29
C ILE A 45 6.85 -6.67 2.17
N THR A 46 7.50 -6.84 3.32
CA THR A 46 7.75 -5.75 4.26
C THR A 46 8.90 -4.85 3.77
N PHE A 47 9.01 -3.66 4.35
CA PHE A 47 10.09 -2.72 4.01
C PHE A 47 11.51 -3.20 4.37
N VAL A 48 11.63 -4.25 5.18
CA VAL A 48 12.90 -4.92 5.52
C VAL A 48 13.15 -6.18 4.68
N GLY A 49 12.26 -6.50 3.74
CA GLY A 49 12.40 -7.63 2.82
C GLY A 49 11.83 -8.96 3.30
N THR A 50 11.15 -9.00 4.46
CA THR A 50 10.43 -10.21 4.88
C THR A 50 9.26 -10.48 3.95
N VAL A 51 9.12 -11.71 3.49
CA VAL A 51 8.02 -12.17 2.64
C VAL A 51 7.06 -13.01 3.46
N TYR A 52 5.78 -12.61 3.49
CA TYR A 52 4.68 -13.42 4.02
C TYR A 52 3.86 -13.96 2.85
N GLU A 53 3.46 -15.21 2.92
CA GLU A 53 2.70 -15.90 1.88
C GLU A 53 1.31 -16.28 2.39
N GLY A 54 0.31 -15.74 1.72
CA GLY A 54 -1.09 -15.98 2.02
C GLY A 54 -1.64 -15.18 3.21
N ARG A 55 -2.96 -15.01 3.19
CA ARG A 55 -3.72 -14.27 4.21
C ARG A 55 -3.44 -14.77 5.64
N THR A 56 -3.37 -16.08 5.83
CA THR A 56 -3.14 -16.67 7.15
C THR A 56 -1.82 -16.23 7.75
N ASP A 57 -0.75 -16.18 6.96
CA ASP A 57 0.57 -15.74 7.41
C ASP A 57 0.59 -14.23 7.70
N ILE A 58 -0.09 -13.46 6.86
CA ILE A 58 -0.29 -12.01 7.07
C ILE A 58 -1.00 -11.74 8.40
N VAL A 59 -2.12 -12.41 8.66
CA VAL A 59 -2.88 -12.26 9.91
C VAL A 59 -2.03 -12.63 11.11
N ARG A 60 -1.36 -13.79 11.08
CA ARG A 60 -0.53 -14.28 12.19
C ARG A 60 0.61 -13.31 12.52
N SER A 61 1.30 -12.82 11.50
CA SER A 61 2.42 -11.88 11.69
C SER A 61 1.93 -10.54 12.23
N HIS A 62 0.84 -9.99 11.71
CA HIS A 62 0.28 -8.72 12.18
C HIS A 62 -0.30 -8.82 13.59
N HIS A 63 -0.90 -9.95 13.95
CA HIS A 63 -1.33 -10.20 15.34
C HIS A 63 -0.14 -10.05 16.32
N ALA A 64 1.01 -10.66 15.99
CA ALA A 64 2.21 -10.54 16.81
C ALA A 64 2.80 -9.11 16.80
N LEU A 65 2.79 -8.45 15.65
CA LEU A 65 3.30 -7.09 15.49
C LEU A 65 2.45 -6.06 16.27
N PHE A 66 1.13 -6.13 16.19
CA PHE A 66 0.22 -5.25 16.91
C PHE A 66 0.27 -5.43 18.42
N ALA A 67 0.54 -6.65 18.88
CA ALA A 67 0.71 -6.92 20.31
C ALA A 67 2.02 -6.33 20.89
N LYS A 68 3.03 -6.11 20.05
CA LYS A 68 4.39 -5.75 20.48
C LYS A 68 4.92 -4.49 19.79
N LEU A 69 5.55 -4.66 18.64
CA LEU A 69 6.34 -3.61 17.96
C LEU A 69 5.49 -2.45 17.41
N LEU A 70 4.28 -2.74 16.96
CA LEU A 70 3.40 -1.77 16.34
C LEU A 70 2.23 -1.32 17.22
N LYS A 71 2.27 -1.67 18.49
CA LYS A 71 1.24 -1.29 19.45
C LYS A 71 1.09 0.23 19.56
N GLY A 72 -0.13 0.72 19.35
CA GLY A 72 -0.46 2.14 19.41
C GLY A 72 0.01 2.96 18.23
N THR A 73 0.41 2.31 17.12
CA THR A 73 0.69 2.99 15.86
C THR A 73 -0.56 3.10 15.00
N ARG A 74 -0.55 4.04 14.06
CA ARG A 74 -1.55 4.17 13.00
C ARG A 74 -0.85 4.22 11.64
N LEU A 75 -1.55 3.81 10.58
CA LEU A 75 -1.10 4.04 9.21
C LEU A 75 -1.45 5.47 8.79
N SER A 76 -0.53 6.08 8.06
CA SER A 76 -0.78 7.31 7.31
C SER A 76 -0.23 7.13 5.91
N TYR A 77 -0.99 7.54 4.90
CA TYR A 77 -0.57 7.43 3.50
C TYR A 77 -1.11 8.58 2.66
N GLU A 78 -0.42 8.80 1.55
CA GLU A 78 -0.83 9.65 0.43
C GLU A 78 -0.79 8.82 -0.84
N GLU A 79 -1.86 8.84 -1.62
CA GLU A 79 -1.88 8.14 -2.90
C GLU A 79 -1.04 8.93 -3.92
N ILE A 80 -0.11 8.23 -4.57
CA ILE A 80 0.74 8.80 -5.63
C ILE A 80 0.08 8.57 -6.98
N ASP A 81 -0.43 7.35 -7.21
CA ASP A 81 -0.94 6.93 -8.51
C ASP A 81 -1.91 5.74 -8.36
N ARG A 82 -2.90 5.70 -9.26
CA ARG A 82 -3.87 4.60 -9.37
C ARG A 82 -4.09 4.29 -10.84
N ARG A 83 -3.83 3.07 -11.23
CA ARG A 83 -3.99 2.60 -12.62
C ARG A 83 -4.76 1.30 -12.68
N TYR A 84 -5.54 1.17 -13.73
CA TYR A 84 -6.29 -0.04 -14.03
C TYR A 84 -5.68 -0.75 -15.24
N TYR A 85 -5.58 -2.06 -15.14
CA TYR A 85 -5.11 -2.95 -16.20
C TYR A 85 -6.23 -3.93 -16.55
N GLY A 86 -7.10 -3.52 -17.47
CA GLY A 86 -8.34 -4.21 -17.75
C GLY A 86 -9.43 -3.98 -16.68
N PRO A 87 -10.51 -4.77 -16.68
CA PRO A 87 -11.63 -4.59 -15.77
C PRO A 87 -11.36 -5.08 -14.34
N ASP A 88 -10.44 -6.04 -14.17
CA ASP A 88 -10.33 -6.83 -12.95
C ASP A 88 -8.99 -6.65 -12.20
N THR A 89 -8.12 -5.73 -12.67
CA THR A 89 -6.83 -5.49 -12.03
C THR A 89 -6.57 -4.00 -11.87
N ALA A 90 -6.12 -3.61 -10.69
CA ALA A 90 -5.66 -2.27 -10.39
C ALA A 90 -4.30 -2.30 -9.67
N VAL A 91 -3.50 -1.27 -9.91
CA VAL A 91 -2.26 -1.02 -9.17
C VAL A 91 -2.36 0.35 -8.52
N VAL A 92 -2.17 0.40 -7.21
CA VAL A 92 -2.16 1.64 -6.43
C VAL A 92 -0.77 1.80 -5.80
N THR A 93 -0.17 2.94 -6.04
CA THR A 93 1.11 3.32 -5.42
C THR A 93 0.86 4.41 -4.39
N THR A 94 1.37 4.22 -3.19
CA THR A 94 1.24 5.19 -2.10
C THR A 94 2.59 5.57 -1.53
N ARG A 95 2.63 6.72 -0.89
CA ARG A 95 3.67 7.06 0.08
C ARG A 95 3.06 6.94 1.46
N GLY A 96 3.68 6.18 2.35
CA GLY A 96 3.09 5.92 3.65
C GLY A 96 4.10 5.63 4.74
N ASP A 97 3.61 5.61 5.97
CA ASP A 97 4.39 5.21 7.14
C ASP A 97 3.48 4.81 8.31
N THR A 98 4.08 4.12 9.29
CA THR A 98 3.47 3.92 10.59
C THR A 98 3.85 5.07 11.52
N ILE A 99 2.87 5.65 12.18
CA ILE A 99 3.04 6.82 13.02
C ILE A 99 2.62 6.49 14.44
N LYS A 100 3.45 6.90 15.41
CA LYS A 100 3.11 6.90 16.83
C LYS A 100 3.24 8.32 17.36
N GLY A 101 2.16 8.86 17.92
CA GLY A 101 2.13 10.24 18.40
C GLY A 101 2.00 11.26 17.27
N LYS A 102 2.93 12.24 17.21
CA LYS A 102 2.87 13.35 16.24
C LYS A 102 3.11 12.88 14.79
N ALA A 103 2.51 13.59 13.85
CA ALA A 103 2.75 13.39 12.43
C ALA A 103 4.24 13.59 12.07
N LYS A 104 4.73 12.79 11.16
CA LYS A 104 6.10 12.83 10.63
C LYS A 104 6.06 12.66 9.11
N PRO A 105 7.14 13.02 8.38
CA PRO A 105 7.24 12.76 6.95
C PRO A 105 7.07 11.28 6.62
N LEU A 106 6.37 11.00 5.52
CA LEU A 106 6.17 9.65 5.01
C LEU A 106 7.42 9.19 4.24
N THR A 107 8.05 8.11 4.69
CA THR A 107 9.38 7.69 4.20
C THR A 107 9.38 6.42 3.38
N LYS A 108 8.24 5.71 3.31
CA LYS A 108 8.11 4.46 2.58
C LYS A 108 7.24 4.63 1.34
N VAL A 109 7.47 3.78 0.36
CA VAL A 109 6.65 3.68 -0.85
C VAL A 109 6.03 2.29 -0.86
N GLN A 110 4.73 2.22 -1.06
CA GLN A 110 3.99 0.98 -1.15
C GLN A 110 3.40 0.80 -2.55
N THR A 111 3.33 -0.44 -2.99
CA THR A 111 2.58 -0.84 -4.17
C THR A 111 1.58 -1.91 -3.78
N TYR A 112 0.31 -1.67 -4.10
CA TYR A 112 -0.78 -2.62 -3.97
C TYR A 112 -1.18 -3.10 -5.36
N THR A 113 -1.14 -4.39 -5.60
CA THR A 113 -1.81 -5.01 -6.75
C THR A 113 -3.14 -5.55 -6.27
N LEU A 114 -4.22 -5.02 -6.83
CA LEU A 114 -5.58 -5.39 -6.46
C LEU A 114 -6.23 -6.15 -7.60
N VAL A 115 -7.01 -7.14 -7.24
CA VAL A 115 -7.76 -7.96 -8.20
C VAL A 115 -9.23 -8.00 -7.78
N ARG A 116 -10.12 -8.06 -8.78
CA ARG A 116 -11.55 -8.19 -8.57
C ARG A 116 -11.89 -9.64 -8.24
N ARG A 117 -12.71 -9.83 -7.24
CA ARG A 117 -13.29 -11.11 -6.87
C ARG A 117 -14.52 -11.44 -7.76
N GLU A 118 -14.95 -12.69 -7.73
CA GLU A 118 -16.15 -13.11 -8.45
C GLU A 118 -17.43 -12.38 -8.01
N ASP A 119 -17.51 -11.95 -6.75
CA ASP A 119 -18.61 -11.15 -6.21
C ASP A 119 -18.57 -9.66 -6.61
N GLY A 120 -17.55 -9.25 -7.37
CA GLY A 120 -17.34 -7.90 -7.85
C GLY A 120 -16.57 -6.97 -6.90
N ASP A 121 -16.27 -7.43 -5.69
CA ASP A 121 -15.42 -6.71 -4.74
C ASP A 121 -13.94 -6.84 -5.08
N TRP A 122 -13.14 -5.95 -4.50
CA TRP A 122 -11.70 -5.93 -4.68
C TRP A 122 -10.96 -6.54 -3.48
N GLN A 123 -9.80 -7.12 -3.74
CA GLN A 123 -8.89 -7.63 -2.73
C GLN A 123 -7.44 -7.35 -3.14
N VAL A 124 -6.54 -7.28 -2.16
CA VAL A 124 -5.10 -7.12 -2.41
C VAL A 124 -4.49 -8.49 -2.72
N ALA A 125 -3.99 -8.67 -3.94
CA ALA A 125 -3.29 -9.89 -4.36
C ALA A 125 -1.80 -9.83 -4.03
N ALA A 126 -1.20 -8.62 -4.09
CA ALA A 126 0.20 -8.42 -3.72
C ALA A 126 0.39 -7.05 -3.08
N PHE A 127 1.23 -7.01 -2.06
CA PHE A 127 1.66 -5.79 -1.39
C PHE A 127 3.17 -5.77 -1.29
N HIS A 128 3.77 -4.65 -1.65
CA HIS A 128 5.20 -4.43 -1.50
C HIS A 128 5.45 -3.08 -0.82
N ASN A 129 6.29 -3.09 0.20
CA ASN A 129 6.68 -1.90 0.94
C ASN A 129 8.20 -1.70 0.83
N THR A 130 8.62 -0.49 0.52
CA THR A 130 10.04 -0.15 0.37
C THR A 130 10.37 1.09 1.19
N ALA A 131 11.37 0.98 2.06
CA ALA A 131 11.91 2.14 2.77
C ALA A 131 12.79 2.98 1.83
N ARG A 132 12.47 4.27 1.70
CA ARG A 132 13.28 5.20 0.92
C ARG A 132 14.64 5.42 1.58
N GLN A 133 15.70 5.21 0.85
CA GLN A 133 17.08 5.47 1.29
C GLN A 133 17.58 6.80 0.72
N SER A 134 17.09 7.90 1.25
CA SER A 134 17.27 9.25 0.71
C SER A 134 18.74 9.67 0.51
N ILE A 135 19.66 9.19 1.33
CA ILE A 135 21.10 9.49 1.18
C ILE A 135 21.66 8.80 -0.06
N LYS A 136 21.35 7.51 -0.23
CA LYS A 136 21.79 6.74 -1.40
C LYS A 136 21.18 7.28 -2.69
N GLU A 137 19.89 7.63 -2.64
CA GLU A 137 19.15 8.22 -3.75
C GLU A 137 19.80 9.55 -4.19
N ARG A 138 20.06 10.48 -3.25
CA ARG A 138 20.73 11.75 -3.55
C ARG A 138 22.14 11.54 -4.12
N MET A 139 22.85 10.55 -3.63
CA MET A 139 24.18 10.22 -4.15
C MET A 139 24.11 9.71 -5.58
N SER A 140 23.12 8.84 -5.90
CA SER A 140 22.85 8.40 -7.27
C SER A 140 22.57 9.58 -8.21
N PHE A 141 21.70 10.50 -7.81
CA PHE A 141 21.35 11.67 -8.62
C PHE A 141 22.53 12.61 -8.84
N ARG A 142 23.44 12.68 -7.87
CA ARG A 142 24.66 13.50 -8.00
C ARG A 142 25.69 12.86 -8.94
N LEU A 143 25.87 11.54 -8.87
CA LEU A 143 26.85 10.81 -9.68
C LEU A 143 26.34 10.52 -11.10
N ALA A 144 25.04 10.32 -11.25
CA ALA A 144 24.36 10.02 -12.52
C ALA A 144 23.02 10.78 -12.58
N PRO A 145 23.04 12.07 -12.97
CA PRO A 145 21.83 12.93 -12.98
C PRO A 145 20.67 12.36 -13.81
N GLU A 146 20.96 11.53 -14.80
CA GLU A 146 19.97 10.87 -15.65
C GLU A 146 19.09 9.88 -14.87
N THR A 147 19.52 9.40 -13.69
CA THR A 147 18.75 8.52 -12.83
C THR A 147 17.64 9.25 -12.07
N MET A 148 17.67 10.59 -12.06
CA MET A 148 16.63 11.39 -11.42
C MET A 148 15.32 11.28 -12.21
N PRO A 149 14.19 10.89 -11.56
CA PRO A 149 12.88 10.82 -12.22
C PRO A 149 12.48 12.15 -12.82
N ALA A 150 11.77 12.12 -13.97
CA ALA A 150 11.31 13.33 -14.65
C ALA A 150 10.45 14.24 -13.75
N ALA A 151 9.66 13.64 -12.85
CA ALA A 151 8.82 14.38 -11.90
C ALA A 151 9.64 15.25 -10.93
N LEU A 152 10.86 14.83 -10.59
CA LEU A 152 11.75 15.59 -9.68
C LEU A 152 12.62 16.61 -10.44
N ARG A 153 12.72 16.50 -11.76
CA ARG A 153 13.48 17.46 -12.61
C ARG A 153 12.70 18.74 -12.95
N ARG A 154 11.38 18.76 -12.67
CA ARG A 154 10.49 19.89 -13.03
C ARG A 154 10.32 20.93 -11.93
N THR A 155 11.07 20.85 -10.84
CA THR A 155 10.96 21.75 -9.68
C THR A 155 12.01 22.86 -9.64
N ASP A 156 12.67 23.15 -10.79
CA ASP A 156 13.56 24.31 -10.96
C ASP A 156 12.91 25.40 -11.81
#